data_1601a465153f74b117f1ffd4c1b45961
#
_entry.id   1601a465153f74b117f1ffd4c1b45961
#
_cell.length_a   1.000
_cell.length_b   1.000
_cell.length_c   1.000
_cell.angle_alpha   90.00
_cell.angle_beta   90.00
_cell.angle_gamma   90.00
#
_symmetry.space_group_name_H-M   'P 1'
#
loop_
_entity.id
_entity.type
_entity.pdbx_description
1 polymer ?
#
loop_
_entity_poly.entity_id
_entity_poly.type
_entity_poly.pdbx_seq_one_letter_code
_entity_poly.pdbx_strand_id
1 'polypeptide(L)'
;MTTHEILLAAQAAKLPLALADTDTKNAALEAMAVALVENSNAILAANKQDLAAARGRISDVMLDRLALTPARLAAMAKGMREVAALPDPVGAVLRKIVRPNGLLIEKTSVPMGVIAIIYESRPNVTSDAAALALKAGSSCVLRCGRDAWASCHAIVNALRCGLARAGLPESAVSLIEDTTHASANELMTANGLVDLLIPRGGAGLIRACVENATVPCIQTGTGICHVYVDKAADLNMAVDIIENAKTSRPSVCNAEEVCLVHKDVAAGFLPLLKARLVDARAAAGLVPVDLRLDERAAAIIPGTPAGEQDFDTEFLNYILAIAVVDDVDAAIAHIARHSTHHSEAIITADDTAADRFTTCVDSAAVYVNASTRFTDGGEFGLGCEMGISTQKLHARGPMGLAELCSYKYIIHGSGQTRGGSAAKLQNPCN
;
A
#
# COMPACT_ATOMS: atom_id res chain seq x y z
N MET A 1 -5.42 -13.89 -25.37
CA MET A 1 -6.27 -14.71 -24.45
C MET A 1 -7.40 -13.84 -23.90
N THR A 2 -8.58 -14.40 -23.70
CA THR A 2 -9.67 -13.69 -22.98
C THR A 2 -9.32 -13.55 -21.50
N THR A 3 -9.96 -12.61 -20.80
CA THR A 3 -9.81 -12.46 -19.34
C THR A 3 -10.11 -13.77 -18.61
N HIS A 4 -11.17 -14.47 -19.02
CA HIS A 4 -11.57 -15.74 -18.42
C HIS A 4 -10.51 -16.84 -18.58
N GLU A 5 -9.92 -16.98 -19.77
CA GLU A 5 -8.84 -17.95 -20.03
C GLU A 5 -7.61 -17.67 -19.17
N ILE A 6 -7.25 -16.38 -19.03
CA ILE A 6 -6.13 -15.95 -18.16
C ILE A 6 -6.41 -16.31 -16.69
N LEU A 7 -7.64 -16.09 -16.22
CA LEU A 7 -8.05 -16.43 -14.85
C LEU A 7 -8.02 -17.95 -14.61
N LEU A 8 -8.45 -18.76 -15.55
CA LEU A 8 -8.37 -20.24 -15.45
C LEU A 8 -6.92 -20.71 -15.38
N ALA A 9 -6.02 -20.11 -16.18
CA ALA A 9 -4.59 -20.43 -16.14
C ALA A 9 -3.95 -20.01 -14.78
N ALA A 10 -4.35 -18.87 -14.23
CA ALA A 10 -3.90 -18.42 -12.92
C ALA A 10 -4.42 -19.33 -11.78
N GLN A 11 -5.67 -19.82 -11.88
CA GLN A 11 -6.21 -20.80 -10.95
C GLN A 11 -5.45 -22.13 -11.00
N ALA A 12 -5.05 -22.60 -12.20
CA ALA A 12 -4.24 -23.82 -12.34
C ALA A 12 -2.84 -23.67 -11.68
N ALA A 13 -2.30 -22.45 -11.60
CA ALA A 13 -1.02 -22.18 -10.95
C ALA A 13 -1.09 -22.17 -9.41
N LYS A 14 -2.27 -22.04 -8.78
CA LYS A 14 -2.41 -21.94 -7.31
C LYS A 14 -1.75 -23.07 -6.55
N LEU A 15 -2.04 -24.32 -6.93
CA LEU A 15 -1.53 -25.47 -6.20
C LEU A 15 -0.01 -25.64 -6.34
N PRO A 16 0.58 -25.55 -7.53
CA PRO A 16 2.04 -25.53 -7.68
C PRO A 16 2.73 -24.46 -6.82
N LEU A 17 2.18 -23.24 -6.75
CA LEU A 17 2.75 -22.15 -5.96
C LEU A 17 2.59 -22.37 -4.45
N ALA A 18 1.43 -22.87 -4.02
CA ALA A 18 1.17 -23.15 -2.61
C ALA A 18 2.03 -24.30 -2.04
N LEU A 19 2.50 -25.20 -2.92
CA LEU A 19 3.38 -26.33 -2.58
C LEU A 19 4.86 -26.02 -2.79
N ALA A 20 5.21 -24.91 -3.46
CA ALA A 20 6.59 -24.50 -3.63
C ALA A 20 7.21 -24.15 -2.28
N ASP A 21 8.36 -24.72 -1.99
CA ASP A 21 9.12 -24.41 -0.79
C ASP A 21 9.81 -23.04 -0.88
N THR A 22 10.38 -22.59 0.22
CA THR A 22 11.04 -21.28 0.33
C THR A 22 12.19 -21.15 -0.67
N ASP A 23 12.99 -22.20 -0.87
CA ASP A 23 14.15 -22.17 -1.75
C ASP A 23 13.72 -22.02 -3.22
N THR A 24 12.70 -22.76 -3.62
CA THR A 24 12.09 -22.66 -4.96
C THR A 24 11.53 -21.26 -5.23
N LYS A 25 10.80 -20.67 -4.27
CA LYS A 25 10.27 -19.31 -4.39
C LYS A 25 11.38 -18.27 -4.46
N ASN A 26 12.43 -18.41 -3.65
CA ASN A 26 13.57 -17.50 -3.64
C ASN A 26 14.37 -17.60 -4.95
N ALA A 27 14.62 -18.81 -5.46
CA ALA A 27 15.26 -19.02 -6.74
C ALA A 27 14.46 -18.41 -7.89
N ALA A 28 13.13 -18.52 -7.85
CA ALA A 28 12.26 -17.91 -8.86
C ALA A 28 12.32 -16.37 -8.80
N LEU A 29 12.28 -15.77 -7.61
CA LEU A 29 12.41 -14.31 -7.44
C LEU A 29 13.75 -13.80 -7.95
N GLU A 30 14.86 -14.49 -7.67
CA GLU A 30 16.18 -14.14 -8.21
C GLU A 30 16.21 -14.27 -9.74
N ALA A 31 15.69 -15.38 -10.29
CA ALA A 31 15.61 -15.58 -11.74
C ALA A 31 14.76 -14.50 -12.44
N MET A 32 13.65 -14.07 -11.82
CA MET A 32 12.81 -12.98 -12.31
C MET A 32 13.56 -11.65 -12.25
N ALA A 33 14.29 -11.36 -11.16
CA ALA A 33 15.10 -10.15 -11.02
C ALA A 33 16.23 -10.09 -12.08
N VAL A 34 16.90 -11.20 -12.33
CA VAL A 34 17.91 -11.32 -13.39
C VAL A 34 17.29 -11.10 -14.76
N ALA A 35 16.17 -11.79 -15.07
CA ALA A 35 15.48 -11.65 -16.34
C ALA A 35 14.98 -10.22 -16.60
N LEU A 36 14.55 -9.50 -15.57
CA LEU A 36 14.15 -8.09 -15.68
C LEU A 36 15.32 -7.22 -16.12
N VAL A 37 16.51 -7.43 -15.57
CA VAL A 37 17.73 -6.68 -15.92
C VAL A 37 18.22 -7.05 -17.32
N GLU A 38 18.24 -8.34 -17.68
CA GLU A 38 18.61 -8.82 -19.00
C GLU A 38 17.73 -8.25 -20.11
N ASN A 39 16.43 -8.06 -19.84
CA ASN A 39 15.47 -7.52 -20.80
C ASN A 39 15.29 -5.99 -20.70
N SER A 40 16.17 -5.28 -19.97
CA SER A 40 16.04 -3.84 -19.72
C SER A 40 15.91 -3.01 -21.00
N ASN A 41 16.66 -3.33 -22.05
CA ASN A 41 16.59 -2.61 -23.32
C ASN A 41 15.21 -2.73 -23.99
N ALA A 42 14.60 -3.90 -23.98
CA ALA A 42 13.26 -4.13 -24.54
C ALA A 42 12.18 -3.41 -23.70
N ILE A 43 12.30 -3.46 -22.36
CA ILE A 43 11.40 -2.79 -21.44
C ILE A 43 11.48 -1.27 -21.61
N LEU A 44 12.68 -0.70 -21.70
CA LEU A 44 12.87 0.75 -21.90
C LEU A 44 12.37 1.20 -23.27
N ALA A 45 12.53 0.37 -24.32
CA ALA A 45 11.97 0.67 -25.64
C ALA A 45 10.43 0.69 -25.62
N ALA A 46 9.80 -0.27 -24.95
CA ALA A 46 8.35 -0.29 -24.74
C ALA A 46 7.86 0.92 -23.90
N ASN A 47 8.61 1.28 -22.86
CA ASN A 47 8.28 2.44 -22.03
C ASN A 47 8.39 3.76 -22.81
N LYS A 48 9.35 3.88 -23.71
CA LYS A 48 9.46 5.04 -24.60
C LYS A 48 8.23 5.18 -25.50
N GLN A 49 7.64 4.08 -25.97
CA GLN A 49 6.40 4.09 -26.75
C GLN A 49 5.22 4.57 -25.91
N ASP A 50 5.06 4.03 -24.68
CA ASP A 50 4.00 4.46 -23.76
C ASP A 50 4.11 5.96 -23.43
N LEU A 51 5.33 6.44 -23.10
CA LEU A 51 5.57 7.86 -22.81
C LEU A 51 5.25 8.77 -24.01
N ALA A 52 5.63 8.35 -25.22
CA ALA A 52 5.32 9.11 -26.44
C ALA A 52 3.81 9.20 -26.68
N ALA A 53 3.07 8.11 -26.46
CA ALA A 53 1.63 8.06 -26.61
C ALA A 53 0.88 8.84 -25.51
N ALA A 54 1.45 8.93 -24.30
CA ALA A 54 0.82 9.58 -23.15
C ALA A 54 1.05 11.10 -23.09
N ARG A 55 2.08 11.62 -23.74
CA ARG A 55 2.40 13.06 -23.76
C ARG A 55 1.21 13.89 -24.26
N GLY A 56 0.91 14.97 -23.51
CA GLY A 56 -0.22 15.86 -23.80
C GLY A 56 -1.61 15.28 -23.42
N ARG A 57 -1.66 14.03 -22.93
CA ARG A 57 -2.91 13.39 -22.48
C ARG A 57 -3.00 13.22 -20.97
N ILE A 58 -1.84 13.04 -20.30
CA ILE A 58 -1.75 12.93 -18.85
C ILE A 58 -0.83 14.04 -18.32
N SER A 59 -0.94 14.35 -17.01
CA SER A 59 -0.13 15.38 -16.36
C SER A 59 1.36 14.98 -16.29
N ASP A 60 2.25 15.96 -16.10
CA ASP A 60 3.70 15.71 -15.95
C ASP A 60 4.02 14.80 -14.76
N VAL A 61 3.26 14.91 -13.67
CA VAL A 61 3.35 14.02 -12.50
C VAL A 61 3.04 12.57 -12.88
N MET A 62 2.03 12.35 -13.72
CA MET A 62 1.68 11.02 -14.20
C MET A 62 2.69 10.51 -15.23
N LEU A 63 3.29 11.39 -16.05
CA LEU A 63 4.39 11.03 -16.94
C LEU A 63 5.63 10.59 -16.16
N ASP A 64 5.99 11.28 -15.07
CA ASP A 64 7.10 10.85 -14.21
C ASP A 64 6.81 9.47 -13.57
N ARG A 65 5.59 9.22 -13.11
CA ARG A 65 5.17 7.91 -12.59
C ARG A 65 5.26 6.79 -13.63
N LEU A 66 4.94 7.09 -14.88
CA LEU A 66 4.99 6.16 -16.00
C LEU A 66 6.44 5.88 -16.45
N ALA A 67 7.34 6.85 -16.30
CA ALA A 67 8.69 6.76 -16.84
C ALA A 67 9.52 5.67 -16.14
N LEU A 68 10.20 4.85 -16.93
CA LEU A 68 11.24 3.92 -16.48
C LEU A 68 12.62 4.43 -16.92
N THR A 69 13.60 4.15 -16.07
CA THR A 69 15.01 4.39 -16.33
C THR A 69 15.82 3.16 -15.96
N PRO A 70 17.06 2.99 -16.42
CA PRO A 70 17.91 1.89 -15.97
C PRO A 70 18.01 1.80 -14.44
N ALA A 71 18.08 2.94 -13.76
CA ALA A 71 18.12 2.99 -12.30
C ALA A 71 16.80 2.51 -11.66
N ARG A 72 15.64 2.88 -12.23
CA ARG A 72 14.33 2.40 -11.76
C ARG A 72 14.17 0.89 -11.99
N LEU A 73 14.63 0.35 -13.12
CA LEU A 73 14.63 -1.11 -13.36
C LEU A 73 15.56 -1.86 -12.39
N ALA A 74 16.75 -1.31 -12.11
CA ALA A 74 17.65 -1.88 -11.12
C ALA A 74 17.03 -1.87 -9.71
N ALA A 75 16.31 -0.80 -9.35
CA ALA A 75 15.58 -0.71 -8.09
C ALA A 75 14.43 -1.74 -8.02
N MET A 76 13.70 -1.98 -9.10
CA MET A 76 12.68 -3.04 -9.18
C MET A 76 13.30 -4.43 -8.93
N ALA A 77 14.42 -4.74 -9.61
CA ALA A 77 15.14 -6.00 -9.40
C ALA A 77 15.68 -6.14 -7.96
N LYS A 78 16.16 -5.04 -7.37
CA LYS A 78 16.58 -5.00 -5.95
C LYS A 78 15.40 -5.31 -5.03
N GLY A 79 14.24 -4.67 -5.22
CA GLY A 79 13.04 -4.93 -4.42
C GLY A 79 12.60 -6.39 -4.46
N MET A 80 12.68 -7.06 -5.63
CA MET A 80 12.41 -8.50 -5.74
C MET A 80 13.37 -9.35 -4.89
N ARG A 81 14.66 -8.99 -4.84
CA ARG A 81 15.67 -9.66 -3.98
C ARG A 81 15.42 -9.39 -2.50
N GLU A 82 15.00 -8.20 -2.15
CA GLU A 82 14.61 -7.87 -0.77
C GLU A 82 13.41 -8.72 -0.34
N VAL A 83 12.38 -8.88 -1.19
CA VAL A 83 11.27 -9.81 -0.94
C VAL A 83 11.74 -11.27 -0.82
N ALA A 84 12.69 -11.71 -1.64
CA ALA A 84 13.26 -13.06 -1.52
C ALA A 84 13.94 -13.30 -0.17
N ALA A 85 14.59 -12.27 0.38
CA ALA A 85 15.26 -12.32 1.68
C ALA A 85 14.31 -12.34 2.90
N LEU A 86 13.05 -11.94 2.72
CA LEU A 86 12.06 -11.95 3.79
C LEU A 86 11.70 -13.39 4.20
N PRO A 87 11.32 -13.61 5.47
CA PRO A 87 10.78 -14.90 5.90
C PRO A 87 9.57 -15.32 5.05
N ASP A 88 9.50 -16.60 4.72
CA ASP A 88 8.36 -17.16 4.00
C ASP A 88 7.13 -17.17 4.92
N PRO A 89 6.02 -16.52 4.54
CA PRO A 89 4.83 -16.48 5.37
C PRO A 89 4.03 -17.78 5.31
N VAL A 90 4.20 -18.61 4.27
CA VAL A 90 3.39 -19.81 4.04
C VAL A 90 3.80 -20.92 4.99
N GLY A 91 2.83 -21.50 5.68
CA GLY A 91 3.07 -22.57 6.67
C GLY A 91 3.47 -22.08 8.05
N ALA A 92 3.64 -20.77 8.25
CA ALA A 92 3.93 -20.21 9.58
C ALA A 92 2.80 -20.47 10.56
N VAL A 93 3.10 -21.01 11.75
CA VAL A 93 2.14 -21.22 12.84
C VAL A 93 1.92 -19.90 13.57
N LEU A 94 0.80 -19.25 13.31
CA LEU A 94 0.45 -17.95 13.90
C LEU A 94 -0.01 -18.06 15.36
N ARG A 95 -0.66 -19.19 15.70
CA ARG A 95 -1.13 -19.45 17.06
C ARG A 95 -1.28 -20.95 17.29
N LYS A 96 -0.90 -21.40 18.49
CA LYS A 96 -1.05 -22.78 18.95
C LYS A 96 -1.88 -22.83 20.21
N ILE A 97 -2.89 -23.73 20.24
CA ILE A 97 -3.82 -23.88 21.35
C ILE A 97 -3.91 -25.37 21.69
N VAL A 98 -3.58 -25.72 22.92
CA VAL A 98 -3.82 -27.08 23.46
C VAL A 98 -5.12 -27.03 24.27
N ARG A 99 -6.08 -27.88 23.92
CA ARG A 99 -7.36 -27.96 24.61
C ARG A 99 -7.30 -28.95 25.79
N PRO A 100 -8.16 -28.80 26.83
CA PRO A 100 -8.21 -29.74 27.96
C PRO A 100 -8.49 -31.20 27.56
N ASN A 101 -9.15 -31.43 26.43
CA ASN A 101 -9.41 -32.76 25.89
C ASN A 101 -8.27 -33.33 25.04
N GLY A 102 -7.10 -32.66 24.98
CA GLY A 102 -5.93 -33.09 24.25
C GLY A 102 -5.87 -32.71 22.78
N LEU A 103 -6.88 -32.00 22.23
CA LEU A 103 -6.80 -31.46 20.87
C LEU A 103 -5.73 -30.38 20.79
N LEU A 104 -4.83 -30.50 19.81
CA LEU A 104 -3.89 -29.46 19.41
C LEU A 104 -4.47 -28.73 18.19
N ILE A 105 -4.67 -27.42 18.32
CA ILE A 105 -5.20 -26.55 17.26
C ILE A 105 -4.09 -25.59 16.87
N GLU A 106 -3.69 -25.60 15.60
CA GLU A 106 -2.71 -24.68 15.04
C GLU A 106 -3.40 -23.77 14.01
N LYS A 107 -3.31 -22.44 14.23
CA LYS A 107 -3.69 -21.43 13.24
C LYS A 107 -2.48 -21.22 12.32
N THR A 108 -2.56 -21.68 11.09
CA THR A 108 -1.44 -21.72 10.14
C THR A 108 -1.69 -20.80 8.96
N SER A 109 -0.70 -19.99 8.60
CA SER A 109 -0.73 -19.10 7.44
C SER A 109 -0.77 -19.90 6.14
N VAL A 110 -1.60 -19.46 5.19
CA VAL A 110 -1.77 -20.07 3.87
C VAL A 110 -1.83 -18.99 2.79
N PRO A 111 -1.47 -19.28 1.53
CA PRO A 111 -1.63 -18.35 0.42
C PRO A 111 -3.06 -17.84 0.30
N MET A 112 -3.22 -16.60 -0.16
CA MET A 112 -4.55 -16.06 -0.52
C MET A 112 -5.15 -16.82 -1.71
N GLY A 113 -4.35 -17.11 -2.73
CA GLY A 113 -4.76 -17.84 -3.93
C GLY A 113 -4.51 -17.08 -5.22
N VAL A 114 -5.55 -16.61 -5.91
CA VAL A 114 -5.42 -15.71 -7.06
C VAL A 114 -5.62 -14.27 -6.61
N ILE A 115 -4.57 -13.47 -6.72
CA ILE A 115 -4.59 -12.03 -6.39
C ILE A 115 -4.67 -11.25 -7.70
N ALA A 116 -5.76 -10.52 -7.91
CA ALA A 116 -5.91 -9.61 -9.03
C ALA A 116 -5.56 -8.18 -8.63
N ILE A 117 -4.78 -7.49 -9.46
CA ILE A 117 -4.38 -6.11 -9.20
C ILE A 117 -4.75 -5.25 -10.40
N ILE A 118 -5.62 -4.25 -10.17
CA ILE A 118 -5.99 -3.24 -11.17
C ILE A 118 -5.22 -1.97 -10.84
N TYR A 119 -4.38 -1.50 -11.77
CA TYR A 119 -3.53 -0.33 -11.52
C TYR A 119 -3.37 0.59 -12.74
N GLU A 120 -3.00 1.84 -12.44
CA GLU A 120 -2.82 2.90 -13.44
C GLU A 120 -1.34 3.28 -13.53
N SER A 121 -0.89 3.74 -14.69
CA SER A 121 0.38 4.46 -14.99
C SER A 121 1.58 4.25 -14.04
N ARG A 122 1.77 3.03 -13.52
CA ARG A 122 2.85 2.67 -12.58
C ARG A 122 3.48 1.33 -12.96
N PRO A 123 4.37 1.27 -13.96
CA PRO A 123 4.96 -0.01 -14.42
C PRO A 123 5.69 -0.80 -13.33
N ASN A 124 6.27 -0.12 -12.31
CA ASN A 124 6.93 -0.78 -11.18
C ASN A 124 5.98 -1.67 -10.35
N VAL A 125 4.69 -1.32 -10.27
CA VAL A 125 3.69 -2.15 -9.56
C VAL A 125 3.65 -3.56 -10.14
N THR A 126 3.95 -3.74 -11.42
CA THR A 126 4.00 -5.05 -12.08
C THR A 126 4.99 -6.01 -11.40
N SER A 127 6.21 -5.54 -11.11
CA SER A 127 7.24 -6.35 -10.44
C SER A 127 6.99 -6.53 -8.96
N ASP A 128 6.57 -5.45 -8.28
CA ASP A 128 6.34 -5.45 -6.84
C ASP A 128 5.21 -6.42 -6.49
N ALA A 129 4.10 -6.33 -7.22
CA ALA A 129 2.95 -7.20 -7.06
C ALA A 129 3.27 -8.67 -7.37
N ALA A 130 4.00 -8.93 -8.47
CA ALA A 130 4.40 -10.28 -8.83
C ALA A 130 5.33 -10.91 -7.78
N ALA A 131 6.30 -10.14 -7.26
CA ALA A 131 7.23 -10.63 -6.26
C ALA A 131 6.53 -10.98 -4.93
N LEU A 132 5.70 -10.08 -4.43
CA LEU A 132 4.96 -10.28 -3.18
C LEU A 132 3.97 -11.45 -3.30
N ALA A 133 3.18 -11.52 -4.38
CA ALA A 133 2.24 -12.60 -4.59
C ALA A 133 2.95 -13.95 -4.69
N LEU A 134 4.04 -14.05 -5.46
CA LEU A 134 4.83 -15.28 -5.60
C LEU A 134 5.41 -15.74 -4.26
N LYS A 135 6.03 -14.85 -3.48
CA LYS A 135 6.59 -15.18 -2.16
C LYS A 135 5.50 -15.64 -1.18
N ALA A 136 4.30 -15.02 -1.26
CA ALA A 136 3.13 -15.43 -0.50
C ALA A 136 2.45 -16.72 -1.04
N GLY A 137 3.03 -17.38 -2.06
CA GLY A 137 2.53 -18.62 -2.64
C GLY A 137 1.24 -18.45 -3.46
N SER A 138 0.97 -17.26 -3.95
CA SER A 138 -0.24 -16.89 -4.70
C SER A 138 0.08 -16.57 -6.16
N SER A 139 -0.86 -16.82 -7.06
CA SER A 139 -0.77 -16.33 -8.45
C SER A 139 -1.22 -14.87 -8.54
N CYS A 140 -0.60 -14.13 -9.46
CA CYS A 140 -0.80 -12.70 -9.66
C CYS A 140 -1.40 -12.42 -11.04
N VAL A 141 -2.60 -11.84 -11.08
CA VAL A 141 -3.26 -11.40 -12.30
C VAL A 141 -3.25 -9.87 -12.32
N LEU A 142 -2.56 -9.31 -13.30
CA LEU A 142 -2.28 -7.89 -13.44
C LEU A 142 -3.20 -7.29 -14.51
N ARG A 143 -3.79 -6.14 -14.22
CA ARG A 143 -4.53 -5.32 -15.18
C ARG A 143 -4.06 -3.88 -15.07
N CYS A 144 -3.18 -3.46 -15.97
CA CYS A 144 -2.67 -2.08 -16.00
C CYS A 144 -3.55 -1.15 -16.85
N GLY A 145 -3.40 0.15 -16.63
CA GLY A 145 -3.99 1.17 -17.50
C GLY A 145 -3.40 1.13 -18.91
N ARG A 146 -4.18 1.59 -19.90
CA ARG A 146 -3.78 1.62 -21.31
C ARG A 146 -2.48 2.37 -21.56
N ASP A 147 -2.21 3.42 -20.79
CA ASP A 147 -1.02 4.27 -20.96
C ASP A 147 0.29 3.58 -20.53
N ALA A 148 0.23 2.45 -19.80
CA ALA A 148 1.39 1.70 -19.33
C ALA A 148 1.47 0.28 -19.93
N TRP A 149 0.60 -0.05 -20.89
CA TRP A 149 0.41 -1.44 -21.30
C TRP A 149 1.65 -2.06 -21.95
N ALA A 150 2.32 -1.35 -22.87
CA ALA A 150 3.51 -1.88 -23.53
C ALA A 150 4.65 -2.14 -22.52
N SER A 151 4.87 -1.23 -21.58
CA SER A 151 5.83 -1.38 -20.49
C SER A 151 5.51 -2.58 -19.61
N CYS A 152 4.26 -2.67 -19.14
CA CYS A 152 3.81 -3.77 -18.27
C CYS A 152 3.89 -5.13 -18.97
N HIS A 153 3.53 -5.18 -20.25
CA HIS A 153 3.63 -6.39 -21.07
C HIS A 153 5.08 -6.86 -21.20
N ALA A 154 6.02 -5.94 -21.49
CA ALA A 154 7.44 -6.28 -21.59
C ALA A 154 8.00 -6.78 -20.24
N ILE A 155 7.59 -6.14 -19.11
CA ILE A 155 7.98 -6.57 -17.76
C ILE A 155 7.43 -7.98 -17.48
N VAL A 156 6.14 -8.24 -17.68
CA VAL A 156 5.54 -9.55 -17.41
C VAL A 156 6.21 -10.65 -18.24
N ASN A 157 6.55 -10.40 -19.50
CA ASN A 157 7.29 -11.37 -20.32
C ASN A 157 8.67 -11.68 -19.72
N ALA A 158 9.39 -10.66 -19.23
CA ALA A 158 10.67 -10.89 -18.54
C ALA A 158 10.48 -11.71 -17.25
N LEU A 159 9.46 -11.41 -16.44
CA LEU A 159 9.16 -12.14 -15.21
C LEU A 159 8.80 -13.61 -15.49
N ARG A 160 8.00 -13.87 -16.53
CA ARG A 160 7.66 -15.25 -16.98
C ARG A 160 8.88 -16.04 -17.40
N CYS A 161 9.83 -15.43 -18.12
CA CYS A 161 11.10 -16.08 -18.43
C CYS A 161 11.85 -16.50 -17.16
N GLY A 162 11.83 -15.67 -16.12
CA GLY A 162 12.42 -16.00 -14.82
C GLY A 162 11.71 -17.17 -14.14
N LEU A 163 10.37 -17.17 -14.13
CA LEU A 163 9.56 -18.29 -13.59
C LEU A 163 9.86 -19.61 -14.29
N ALA A 164 9.89 -19.61 -15.63
CA ALA A 164 10.20 -20.81 -16.42
C ALA A 164 11.60 -21.38 -16.09
N ARG A 165 12.60 -20.51 -15.90
CA ARG A 165 13.97 -20.90 -15.48
C ARG A 165 13.98 -21.59 -14.10
N ALA A 166 13.07 -21.20 -13.22
CA ALA A 166 12.92 -21.78 -11.88
C ALA A 166 11.97 -22.99 -11.84
N GLY A 167 11.41 -23.42 -12.98
CA GLY A 167 10.48 -24.54 -13.06
C GLY A 167 9.08 -24.27 -12.52
N LEU A 168 8.72 -22.99 -12.33
CA LEU A 168 7.37 -22.59 -11.93
C LEU A 168 6.49 -22.23 -13.14
N PRO A 169 5.16 -22.37 -13.02
CA PRO A 169 4.27 -22.05 -14.13
C PRO A 169 4.34 -20.57 -14.50
N GLU A 170 4.48 -20.25 -15.77
CA GLU A 170 4.48 -18.88 -16.27
C GLU A 170 3.15 -18.15 -15.98
N SER A 171 2.05 -18.90 -15.88
CA SER A 171 0.73 -18.38 -15.50
C SER A 171 0.63 -17.93 -14.03
N ALA A 172 1.67 -18.16 -13.23
CA ALA A 172 1.80 -17.57 -11.89
C ALA A 172 1.78 -16.03 -11.93
N VAL A 173 2.26 -15.44 -13.03
CA VAL A 173 2.17 -13.99 -13.30
C VAL A 173 1.51 -13.78 -14.64
N SER A 174 0.34 -13.17 -14.65
CA SER A 174 -0.47 -12.96 -15.85
C SER A 174 -0.85 -11.49 -16.01
N LEU A 175 -0.91 -11.01 -17.26
CA LEU A 175 -1.38 -9.68 -17.61
C LEU A 175 -2.63 -9.81 -18.47
N ILE A 176 -3.68 -9.04 -18.10
CA ILE A 176 -4.88 -8.92 -18.91
C ILE A 176 -4.55 -8.09 -20.16
N GLU A 177 -4.88 -8.63 -21.34
CA GLU A 177 -4.58 -8.00 -22.62
C GLU A 177 -5.57 -6.88 -22.97
N ASP A 178 -6.84 -7.04 -22.57
CA ASP A 178 -7.88 -6.04 -22.75
C ASP A 178 -7.72 -4.90 -21.73
N THR A 179 -7.44 -3.69 -22.22
CA THR A 179 -7.30 -2.48 -21.41
C THR A 179 -8.58 -1.65 -21.29
N THR A 180 -9.73 -2.17 -21.75
CA THR A 180 -11.03 -1.50 -21.62
C THR A 180 -11.61 -1.63 -20.22
N HIS A 181 -12.60 -0.83 -19.88
CA HIS A 181 -13.29 -0.97 -18.59
C HIS A 181 -14.02 -2.30 -18.43
N ALA A 182 -14.35 -3.00 -19.54
CA ALA A 182 -14.99 -4.31 -19.50
C ALA A 182 -14.13 -5.33 -18.77
N SER A 183 -12.83 -5.42 -19.06
CA SER A 183 -11.91 -6.34 -18.39
C SER A 183 -11.74 -6.05 -16.90
N ALA A 184 -11.81 -4.77 -16.50
CA ALA A 184 -11.78 -4.41 -15.08
C ALA A 184 -13.06 -4.90 -14.37
N ASN A 185 -14.23 -4.75 -15.00
CA ASN A 185 -15.49 -5.24 -14.47
C ASN A 185 -15.51 -6.79 -14.37
N GLU A 186 -14.95 -7.49 -15.40
CA GLU A 186 -14.81 -8.94 -15.36
C GLU A 186 -13.97 -9.39 -14.15
N LEU A 187 -12.84 -8.71 -13.86
CA LEU A 187 -12.02 -9.01 -12.68
C LEU A 187 -12.75 -8.73 -11.37
N MET A 188 -13.46 -7.60 -11.28
CA MET A 188 -14.24 -7.22 -10.10
C MET A 188 -15.36 -8.21 -9.76
N THR A 189 -15.85 -8.93 -10.75
CA THR A 189 -16.99 -9.87 -10.62
C THR A 189 -16.61 -11.34 -10.82
N ALA A 190 -15.33 -11.66 -10.93
CA ALA A 190 -14.80 -13.01 -11.19
C ALA A 190 -14.86 -13.92 -9.95
N ASN A 191 -16.07 -14.08 -9.38
CA ASN A 191 -16.29 -14.92 -8.21
C ASN A 191 -15.87 -16.37 -8.46
N GLY A 192 -15.12 -16.95 -7.51
CA GLY A 192 -14.54 -18.29 -7.64
C GLY A 192 -13.29 -18.39 -8.49
N LEU A 193 -12.90 -17.33 -9.22
CA LEU A 193 -11.67 -17.26 -10.01
C LEU A 193 -10.65 -16.28 -9.42
N VAL A 194 -11.09 -15.24 -8.75
CA VAL A 194 -10.26 -14.27 -8.02
C VAL A 194 -10.57 -14.39 -6.53
N ASP A 195 -9.53 -14.57 -5.72
CA ASP A 195 -9.65 -14.70 -4.27
C ASP A 195 -9.48 -13.34 -3.57
N LEU A 196 -8.74 -12.41 -4.18
CA LEU A 196 -8.51 -11.07 -3.68
C LEU A 196 -8.27 -10.07 -4.83
N LEU A 197 -8.93 -8.92 -4.77
CA LEU A 197 -8.73 -7.78 -5.66
C LEU A 197 -8.07 -6.63 -4.91
N ILE A 198 -7.04 -6.00 -5.52
CA ILE A 198 -6.36 -4.83 -4.98
C ILE A 198 -6.31 -3.74 -6.06
N PRO A 199 -7.07 -2.64 -5.94
CA PRO A 199 -6.95 -1.49 -6.81
C PRO A 199 -5.74 -0.61 -6.42
N ARG A 200 -5.02 -0.08 -7.43
CA ARG A 200 -3.86 0.80 -7.26
C ARG A 200 -3.92 1.97 -8.25
N GLY A 201 -4.64 3.03 -7.89
CA GLY A 201 -4.84 4.19 -8.79
C GLY A 201 -5.45 5.37 -8.07
N GLY A 202 -6.03 6.28 -8.85
CA GLY A 202 -6.73 7.44 -8.32
C GLY A 202 -8.05 7.08 -7.63
N ALA A 203 -8.63 8.05 -6.91
CA ALA A 203 -9.86 7.88 -6.14
C ALA A 203 -11.03 7.30 -6.96
N GLY A 204 -11.11 7.64 -8.26
CA GLY A 204 -12.14 7.11 -9.15
C GLY A 204 -12.05 5.61 -9.37
N LEU A 205 -10.85 5.06 -9.60
CA LEU A 205 -10.63 3.62 -9.73
C LEU A 205 -10.93 2.89 -8.41
N ILE A 206 -10.43 3.43 -7.30
CA ILE A 206 -10.65 2.83 -5.98
C ILE A 206 -12.15 2.76 -5.67
N ARG A 207 -12.87 3.86 -5.86
CA ARG A 207 -14.32 3.92 -5.68
C ARG A 207 -15.05 2.91 -6.58
N ALA A 208 -14.71 2.85 -7.87
CA ALA A 208 -15.31 1.90 -8.80
C ALA A 208 -15.12 0.45 -8.35
N CYS A 209 -13.93 0.09 -7.84
CA CYS A 209 -13.67 -1.24 -7.31
C CYS A 209 -14.48 -1.51 -6.03
N VAL A 210 -14.52 -0.56 -5.10
CA VAL A 210 -15.26 -0.72 -3.82
C VAL A 210 -16.76 -0.86 -4.04
N GLU A 211 -17.33 -0.09 -4.98
CA GLU A 211 -18.77 -0.08 -5.25
C GLU A 211 -19.23 -1.26 -6.11
N ASN A 212 -18.38 -1.79 -7.00
CA ASN A 212 -18.79 -2.76 -8.00
C ASN A 212 -18.16 -4.16 -7.83
N ALA A 213 -17.12 -4.32 -6.99
CA ALA A 213 -16.52 -5.62 -6.82
C ALA A 213 -17.44 -6.55 -6.00
N THR A 214 -17.69 -7.75 -6.53
CA THR A 214 -18.33 -8.85 -5.80
C THR A 214 -17.31 -9.87 -5.27
N VAL A 215 -16.05 -9.77 -5.70
CA VAL A 215 -14.90 -10.47 -5.12
C VAL A 215 -14.36 -9.68 -3.91
N PRO A 216 -13.73 -10.34 -2.93
CA PRO A 216 -13.06 -9.64 -1.83
C PRO A 216 -12.09 -8.58 -2.35
N CYS A 217 -12.23 -7.34 -1.87
CA CYS A 217 -11.43 -6.20 -2.33
C CYS A 217 -10.77 -5.50 -1.14
N ILE A 218 -9.44 -5.30 -1.20
CA ILE A 218 -8.74 -4.46 -0.23
C ILE A 218 -8.67 -3.05 -0.80
N GLN A 219 -9.25 -2.10 -0.09
CA GLN A 219 -9.24 -0.70 -0.45
C GLN A 219 -7.87 -0.08 -0.12
N THR A 220 -7.16 0.41 -1.13
CA THR A 220 -6.03 1.32 -0.92
C THR A 220 -6.57 2.75 -0.82
N GLY A 221 -6.16 3.51 0.20
CA GLY A 221 -6.73 4.83 0.47
C GLY A 221 -6.05 5.96 -0.31
N THR A 222 -6.78 7.07 -0.48
CA THR A 222 -6.20 8.40 -0.66
C THR A 222 -5.67 8.88 0.69
N GLY A 223 -4.68 9.77 0.71
CA GLY A 223 -4.04 10.21 1.95
C GLY A 223 -4.27 11.70 2.22
N ILE A 224 -5.24 12.06 3.07
CA ILE A 224 -5.30 13.40 3.66
C ILE A 224 -4.61 13.33 5.02
N CYS A 225 -3.26 13.28 4.98
CA CYS A 225 -2.44 13.11 6.18
C CYS A 225 -2.33 14.42 6.96
N HIS A 226 -2.44 14.33 8.29
CA HIS A 226 -2.37 15.47 9.19
C HIS A 226 -1.11 15.42 10.05
N VAL A 227 -0.50 16.60 10.29
CA VAL A 227 0.52 16.77 11.32
C VAL A 227 0.03 17.81 12.31
N TYR A 228 -0.05 17.43 13.58
CA TYR A 228 -0.43 18.33 14.67
C TYR A 228 0.82 18.78 15.45
N VAL A 229 1.02 20.09 15.53
CA VAL A 229 2.07 20.74 16.31
C VAL A 229 1.49 21.17 17.65
N ASP A 230 1.82 20.44 18.71
CA ASP A 230 1.33 20.68 20.06
C ASP A 230 2.02 21.86 20.73
N LYS A 231 1.44 22.36 21.84
CA LYS A 231 2.02 23.44 22.66
C LYS A 231 3.41 23.12 23.21
N ALA A 232 3.72 21.84 23.44
CA ALA A 232 5.01 21.37 23.94
C ALA A 232 5.94 20.90 22.82
N ALA A 233 5.71 21.28 21.56
CA ALA A 233 6.55 20.88 20.43
C ALA A 233 7.89 21.62 20.42
N ASP A 234 8.96 20.92 20.02
CA ASP A 234 10.15 21.56 19.49
C ASP A 234 9.81 22.12 18.10
N LEU A 235 9.79 23.44 17.98
CA LEU A 235 9.35 24.13 16.76
C LEU A 235 10.31 23.93 15.57
N ASN A 236 11.60 23.74 15.80
CA ASN A 236 12.55 23.45 14.73
C ASN A 236 12.36 22.03 14.19
N MET A 237 12.24 21.06 15.08
CA MET A 237 11.89 19.68 14.72
C MET A 237 10.54 19.64 13.96
N ALA A 238 9.56 20.43 14.37
CA ALA A 238 8.27 20.50 13.68
C ALA A 238 8.42 21.02 12.24
N VAL A 239 9.21 22.08 12.03
CA VAL A 239 9.49 22.61 10.69
C VAL A 239 10.17 21.56 9.81
N ASP A 240 11.18 20.85 10.33
CA ASP A 240 11.93 19.84 9.58
C ASP A 240 11.04 18.64 9.20
N ILE A 241 10.19 18.17 10.11
CA ILE A 241 9.22 17.08 9.87
C ILE A 241 8.21 17.49 8.79
N ILE A 242 7.61 18.68 8.90
CA ILE A 242 6.59 19.16 7.96
C ILE A 242 7.21 19.46 6.59
N GLU A 243 8.41 20.04 6.52
CA GLU A 243 9.11 20.20 5.25
C GLU A 243 9.32 18.84 4.57
N ASN A 244 9.81 17.84 5.30
CA ASN A 244 9.97 16.49 4.77
C ASN A 244 8.63 15.88 4.36
N ALA A 245 7.62 15.95 5.22
CA ALA A 245 6.29 15.36 4.99
C ALA A 245 5.60 15.96 3.76
N LYS A 246 5.74 17.27 3.51
CA LYS A 246 5.08 17.94 2.39
C LYS A 246 5.92 17.99 1.11
N THR A 247 7.26 18.18 1.22
CA THR A 247 8.03 18.57 0.05
C THR A 247 8.95 17.51 -0.52
N SER A 248 9.25 16.44 0.22
CA SER A 248 10.12 15.35 -0.29
C SER A 248 9.51 14.63 -1.49
N ARG A 249 8.20 14.42 -1.51
CA ARG A 249 7.44 13.89 -2.64
C ARG A 249 5.94 14.19 -2.45
N PRO A 250 5.45 15.36 -2.87
CA PRO A 250 4.08 15.79 -2.59
C PRO A 250 2.99 14.96 -3.26
N SER A 251 3.35 14.18 -4.30
CA SER A 251 2.40 13.42 -5.12
C SER A 251 2.13 11.98 -4.64
N VAL A 252 2.37 11.70 -3.36
CA VAL A 252 2.11 10.37 -2.75
C VAL A 252 1.15 10.48 -1.58
N CYS A 253 0.43 9.39 -1.29
CA CYS A 253 -0.66 9.36 -0.32
C CYS A 253 -0.23 9.57 1.15
N ASN A 254 1.04 9.38 1.49
CA ASN A 254 1.58 9.62 2.82
C ASN A 254 2.22 11.03 2.96
N ALA A 255 2.11 11.88 1.94
CA ALA A 255 2.50 13.29 2.06
C ALA A 255 1.49 14.03 2.96
N GLU A 256 1.99 14.97 3.74
CA GLU A 256 1.13 15.80 4.56
C GLU A 256 0.25 16.70 3.69
N GLU A 257 -1.04 16.78 4.00
CA GLU A 257 -1.98 17.67 3.33
C GLU A 257 -2.54 18.74 4.28
N VAL A 258 -2.55 18.45 5.59
CA VAL A 258 -3.08 19.35 6.62
C VAL A 258 -2.11 19.48 7.80
N CYS A 259 -1.78 20.71 8.14
CA CYS A 259 -1.03 21.07 9.34
C CYS A 259 -1.97 21.70 10.37
N LEU A 260 -2.07 21.08 11.55
CA LEU A 260 -2.82 21.63 12.69
C LEU A 260 -1.84 22.20 13.70
N VAL A 261 -2.08 23.43 14.19
CA VAL A 261 -1.15 24.11 15.09
C VAL A 261 -1.87 24.54 16.35
N HIS A 262 -1.33 24.16 17.51
CA HIS A 262 -1.84 24.63 18.79
C HIS A 262 -1.78 26.14 18.89
N LYS A 263 -2.85 26.79 19.35
CA LYS A 263 -2.99 28.26 19.43
C LYS A 263 -1.82 28.94 20.15
N ASP A 264 -1.31 28.34 21.24
CA ASP A 264 -0.27 28.96 22.08
C ASP A 264 1.11 29.03 21.38
N VAL A 265 1.35 28.18 20.40
CA VAL A 265 2.63 28.20 19.63
C VAL A 265 2.47 28.76 18.21
N ALA A 266 1.23 28.98 17.75
CA ALA A 266 0.95 29.40 16.37
C ALA A 266 1.68 30.69 15.99
N ALA A 267 1.70 31.70 16.85
CA ALA A 267 2.36 32.98 16.59
C ALA A 267 3.89 32.85 16.43
N GLY A 268 4.53 31.91 17.11
CA GLY A 268 5.96 31.63 16.98
C GLY A 268 6.27 30.65 15.84
N PHE A 269 5.43 29.66 15.61
CA PHE A 269 5.67 28.58 14.68
C PHE A 269 5.35 28.93 13.21
N LEU A 270 4.20 29.53 12.94
CA LEU A 270 3.75 29.77 11.56
C LEU A 270 4.71 30.65 10.74
N PRO A 271 5.36 31.72 11.31
CA PRO A 271 6.37 32.47 10.59
C PRO A 271 7.60 31.62 10.24
N LEU A 272 8.04 30.70 11.11
CA LEU A 272 9.17 29.79 10.83
C LEU A 272 8.80 28.80 9.71
N LEU A 273 7.61 28.25 9.76
CA LEU A 273 7.12 27.34 8.72
C LEU A 273 7.03 28.03 7.37
N LYS A 274 6.44 29.24 7.30
CA LYS A 274 6.36 30.02 6.07
C LYS A 274 7.77 30.34 5.53
N ALA A 275 8.68 30.79 6.39
CA ALA A 275 10.05 31.08 5.97
C ALA A 275 10.74 29.86 5.32
N ARG A 276 10.51 28.64 5.83
CA ARG A 276 11.05 27.39 5.30
C ARG A 276 10.34 26.96 4.02
N LEU A 277 9.01 26.83 4.03
CA LEU A 277 8.23 26.23 2.93
C LEU A 277 8.00 27.19 1.75
N VAL A 278 8.02 28.48 1.99
CA VAL A 278 7.74 29.49 0.96
C VAL A 278 9.00 30.27 0.61
N ASP A 279 9.55 31.04 1.55
CA ASP A 279 10.55 32.05 1.27
C ASP A 279 11.91 31.40 0.89
N ALA A 280 12.39 30.44 1.68
CA ALA A 280 13.65 29.74 1.42
C ALA A 280 13.57 28.90 0.13
N ARG A 281 12.43 28.25 -0.14
CA ARG A 281 12.24 27.49 -1.38
C ARG A 281 12.24 28.40 -2.61
N ALA A 282 11.55 29.54 -2.55
CA ALA A 282 11.57 30.53 -3.62
C ALA A 282 13.00 31.07 -3.87
N ALA A 283 13.74 31.38 -2.81
CA ALA A 283 15.13 31.83 -2.91
C ALA A 283 16.08 30.78 -3.52
N ALA A 284 15.79 29.50 -3.29
CA ALA A 284 16.53 28.37 -3.87
C ALA A 284 16.07 27.97 -5.30
N GLY A 285 15.11 28.69 -5.89
CA GLY A 285 14.53 28.36 -7.20
C GLY A 285 13.68 27.09 -7.21
N LEU A 286 13.26 26.60 -6.03
CA LEU A 286 12.35 25.49 -5.88
C LEU A 286 10.90 25.99 -5.87
N VAL A 287 9.94 25.10 -6.15
CA VAL A 287 8.52 25.43 -6.09
C VAL A 287 8.12 25.75 -4.64
N PRO A 288 7.67 26.98 -4.33
CA PRO A 288 7.14 27.30 -3.01
C PRO A 288 5.86 26.52 -2.72
N VAL A 289 5.61 26.27 -1.43
CA VAL A 289 4.34 25.66 -1.01
C VAL A 289 3.25 26.74 -0.91
N ASP A 290 2.12 26.54 -1.56
CA ASP A 290 0.91 27.37 -1.39
C ASP A 290 0.26 27.00 -0.06
N LEU A 291 0.28 27.94 0.90
CA LEU A 291 -0.29 27.76 2.22
C LEU A 291 -1.76 28.19 2.20
N ARG A 292 -2.69 27.24 2.42
CA ARG A 292 -4.14 27.44 2.54
C ARG A 292 -4.49 27.64 4.01
N LEU A 293 -4.82 28.87 4.41
CA LEU A 293 -4.88 29.28 5.81
C LEU A 293 -6.32 29.43 6.29
N ASP A 294 -6.65 28.85 7.46
CA ASP A 294 -7.88 29.22 8.17
C ASP A 294 -7.79 30.69 8.64
N GLU A 295 -8.89 31.25 9.17
CA GLU A 295 -8.95 32.64 9.62
C GLU A 295 -7.91 32.97 10.71
N ARG A 296 -7.64 32.01 11.61
CA ARG A 296 -6.69 32.19 12.72
C ARG A 296 -5.24 32.17 12.25
N ALA A 297 -4.89 31.30 11.34
CA ALA A 297 -3.56 31.27 10.72
C ALA A 297 -3.33 32.47 9.82
N ALA A 298 -4.34 32.90 9.04
CA ALA A 298 -4.29 34.08 8.17
C ALA A 298 -4.09 35.39 8.96
N ALA A 299 -4.50 35.42 10.22
CA ALA A 299 -4.22 36.57 11.10
C ALA A 299 -2.73 36.65 11.54
N ILE A 300 -1.94 35.58 11.35
CA ILE A 300 -0.53 35.50 11.79
C ILE A 300 0.42 35.61 10.61
N ILE A 301 0.15 34.90 9.50
CA ILE A 301 0.99 34.90 8.31
C ILE A 301 0.18 35.17 7.04
N PRO A 302 0.77 35.76 5.99
CA PRO A 302 0.11 35.86 4.69
C PRO A 302 0.11 34.50 3.99
N GLY A 303 -0.99 34.19 3.29
CA GLY A 303 -1.19 33.02 2.47
C GLY A 303 -2.52 33.08 1.73
N THR A 304 -2.91 32.00 1.07
CA THR A 304 -4.19 31.88 0.40
C THR A 304 -5.27 31.51 1.44
N PRO A 305 -6.42 32.19 1.52
CA PRO A 305 -7.50 31.77 2.40
C PRO A 305 -7.93 30.32 2.07
N ALA A 306 -8.07 29.48 3.10
CA ALA A 306 -8.55 28.11 2.91
C ALA A 306 -10.02 28.12 2.44
N GLY A 307 -10.30 27.34 1.42
CA GLY A 307 -11.66 27.08 0.96
C GLY A 307 -12.33 25.99 1.80
N GLU A 308 -13.64 25.84 1.62
CA GLU A 308 -14.47 24.91 2.37
C GLU A 308 -14.03 23.44 2.21
N GLN A 309 -13.44 23.11 1.05
CA GLN A 309 -12.99 21.75 0.68
C GLN A 309 -11.49 21.51 0.91
N ASP A 310 -10.71 22.52 1.32
CA ASP A 310 -9.25 22.38 1.37
C ASP A 310 -8.79 21.38 2.45
N PHE A 311 -9.55 21.22 3.53
CA PHE A 311 -9.26 20.21 4.56
C PHE A 311 -9.73 18.79 4.20
N ASP A 312 -10.54 18.65 3.14
CA ASP A 312 -11.06 17.38 2.62
C ASP A 312 -10.40 17.00 1.28
N THR A 313 -9.26 17.64 0.94
CA THR A 313 -8.61 17.49 -0.37
C THR A 313 -7.22 16.87 -0.25
N GLU A 314 -7.00 15.78 -0.96
CA GLU A 314 -5.67 15.26 -1.27
C GLU A 314 -5.09 16.06 -2.45
N PHE A 315 -4.28 17.09 -2.16
CA PHE A 315 -3.76 18.01 -3.18
C PHE A 315 -2.76 17.37 -4.14
N LEU A 316 -1.97 16.41 -3.66
CA LEU A 316 -0.89 15.74 -4.42
C LEU A 316 0.08 16.75 -5.06
N ASN A 317 0.24 17.91 -4.47
CA ASN A 317 1.02 19.04 -4.96
C ASN A 317 1.67 19.81 -3.81
N TYR A 318 2.44 20.83 -4.12
CA TYR A 318 3.02 21.78 -3.16
C TYR A 318 1.94 22.74 -2.62
N ILE A 319 0.91 22.18 -2.00
CA ILE A 319 -0.19 22.89 -1.33
C ILE A 319 -0.36 22.27 0.05
N LEU A 320 -0.52 23.09 1.10
CA LEU A 320 -0.69 22.66 2.48
C LEU A 320 -1.80 23.46 3.14
N ALA A 321 -2.85 22.80 3.61
CA ALA A 321 -3.89 23.43 4.42
C ALA A 321 -3.41 23.58 5.88
N ILE A 322 -3.66 24.74 6.50
CA ILE A 322 -3.20 25.03 7.86
C ILE A 322 -4.38 25.55 8.67
N ALA A 323 -4.61 24.94 9.83
CA ALA A 323 -5.59 25.43 10.80
C ALA A 323 -4.99 25.55 12.20
N VAL A 324 -5.42 26.57 12.94
CA VAL A 324 -5.06 26.78 14.36
C VAL A 324 -6.15 26.18 15.24
N VAL A 325 -5.77 25.26 16.11
CA VAL A 325 -6.68 24.54 17.01
C VAL A 325 -6.41 24.91 18.48
N ASP A 326 -7.41 24.69 19.34
CA ASP A 326 -7.31 25.11 20.74
C ASP A 326 -6.42 24.19 21.59
N ASP A 327 -6.46 22.89 21.31
CA ASP A 327 -5.75 21.86 22.06
C ASP A 327 -5.67 20.53 21.27
N VAL A 328 -5.12 19.50 21.89
CA VAL A 328 -5.00 18.15 21.31
C VAL A 328 -6.37 17.53 20.99
N ASP A 329 -7.39 17.78 21.82
CA ASP A 329 -8.73 17.21 21.57
C ASP A 329 -9.41 17.87 20.37
N ALA A 330 -9.21 19.16 20.16
CA ALA A 330 -9.65 19.87 18.95
C ALA A 330 -8.91 19.35 17.69
N ALA A 331 -7.62 19.05 17.79
CA ALA A 331 -6.86 18.43 16.71
C ALA A 331 -7.39 17.02 16.38
N ILE A 332 -7.64 16.17 17.39
CA ILE A 332 -8.23 14.85 17.24
C ILE A 332 -9.62 14.93 16.57
N ALA A 333 -10.46 15.89 17.00
CA ALA A 333 -11.78 16.08 16.42
C ALA A 333 -11.71 16.53 14.94
N HIS A 334 -10.74 17.39 14.60
CA HIS A 334 -10.49 17.81 13.21
C HIS A 334 -10.06 16.61 12.36
N ILE A 335 -9.08 15.82 12.82
CA ILE A 335 -8.60 14.61 12.15
C ILE A 335 -9.75 13.62 11.95
N ALA A 336 -10.55 13.35 12.97
CA ALA A 336 -11.68 12.43 12.87
C ALA A 336 -12.72 12.84 11.80
N ARG A 337 -12.81 14.15 11.51
CA ARG A 337 -13.76 14.69 10.53
C ARG A 337 -13.19 14.72 9.10
N HIS A 338 -11.92 15.05 8.93
CA HIS A 338 -11.33 15.41 7.64
C HIS A 338 -10.31 14.39 7.11
N SER A 339 -9.75 13.53 7.98
CA SER A 339 -8.75 12.55 7.57
C SER A 339 -9.37 11.37 6.81
N THR A 340 -8.59 10.83 5.90
CA THR A 340 -8.85 9.53 5.26
C THR A 340 -8.37 8.34 6.09
N HIS A 341 -7.93 8.57 7.33
CA HIS A 341 -7.37 7.56 8.24
C HIS A 341 -6.11 6.86 7.71
N HIS A 342 -5.28 7.60 6.97
CA HIS A 342 -4.06 7.06 6.39
C HIS A 342 -2.87 7.17 7.35
N SER A 343 -2.35 8.38 7.58
CA SER A 343 -1.15 8.61 8.42
C SER A 343 -1.24 9.95 9.10
N GLU A 344 -1.14 9.94 10.43
CA GLU A 344 -1.26 11.14 11.25
C GLU A 344 -0.06 11.25 12.18
N ALA A 345 0.37 12.49 12.47
CA ALA A 345 1.48 12.72 13.37
C ALA A 345 1.15 13.78 14.41
N ILE A 346 1.68 13.60 15.62
CA ILE A 346 1.79 14.64 16.64
C ILE A 346 3.25 14.98 16.87
N ILE A 347 3.54 16.27 17.02
CA ILE A 347 4.86 16.75 17.42
C ILE A 347 4.74 17.37 18.80
N THR A 348 5.32 16.74 19.80
CA THR A 348 5.22 17.14 21.20
C THR A 348 6.35 16.57 22.04
N ALA A 349 6.69 17.24 23.14
CA ALA A 349 7.50 16.71 24.24
C ALA A 349 6.64 16.31 25.46
N ASP A 350 5.31 16.41 25.37
CA ASP A 350 4.38 16.01 26.42
C ASP A 350 3.87 14.60 26.16
N ASP A 351 4.35 13.62 26.94
CA ASP A 351 3.95 12.22 26.85
C ASP A 351 2.43 12.03 27.02
N THR A 352 1.77 12.87 27.84
CA THR A 352 0.31 12.78 28.05
C THR A 352 -0.44 13.17 26.78
N ALA A 353 0.01 14.22 26.09
CA ALA A 353 -0.57 14.61 24.80
C ALA A 353 -0.30 13.56 23.72
N ALA A 354 0.90 12.98 23.69
CA ALA A 354 1.26 11.88 22.77
C ALA A 354 0.38 10.65 22.99
N ASP A 355 0.22 10.20 24.24
CA ASP A 355 -0.63 9.05 24.60
C ASP A 355 -2.11 9.31 24.25
N ARG A 356 -2.59 10.52 24.51
CA ARG A 356 -3.96 10.93 24.18
C ARG A 356 -4.18 10.87 22.67
N PHE A 357 -3.25 11.44 21.88
CA PHE A 357 -3.32 11.48 20.42
C PHE A 357 -3.27 10.06 19.83
N THR A 358 -2.28 9.26 20.22
CA THR A 358 -2.10 7.91 19.67
C THR A 358 -3.23 6.95 20.03
N THR A 359 -3.88 7.16 21.18
CA THR A 359 -5.03 6.36 21.61
C THR A 359 -6.31 6.74 20.85
N CYS A 360 -6.51 8.03 20.58
CA CYS A 360 -7.78 8.53 20.05
C CYS A 360 -7.80 8.68 18.53
N VAL A 361 -6.66 8.87 17.89
CA VAL A 361 -6.57 8.96 16.42
C VAL A 361 -6.62 7.55 15.81
N ASP A 362 -7.71 7.26 15.09
CA ASP A 362 -7.96 5.95 14.49
C ASP A 362 -7.51 5.94 13.03
N SER A 363 -6.20 6.08 12.79
CA SER A 363 -5.57 6.01 11.47
C SER A 363 -4.69 4.76 11.32
N ALA A 364 -4.36 4.40 10.08
CA ALA A 364 -3.57 3.19 9.78
C ALA A 364 -2.14 3.29 10.34
N ALA A 365 -1.56 4.51 10.36
CA ALA A 365 -0.30 4.79 11.01
C ALA A 365 -0.41 6.08 11.83
N VAL A 366 0.05 6.04 13.07
CA VAL A 366 0.05 7.21 13.98
C VAL A 366 1.45 7.40 14.52
N TYR A 367 2.00 8.60 14.34
CA TYR A 367 3.38 8.93 14.63
C TYR A 367 3.49 9.92 15.79
N VAL A 368 4.53 9.76 16.58
CA VAL A 368 5.00 10.75 17.53
C VAL A 368 6.37 11.21 17.09
N ASN A 369 6.53 12.51 16.84
CA ASN A 369 7.81 13.16 16.45
C ASN A 369 8.49 12.55 15.22
N ALA A 370 7.71 12.12 14.23
CA ALA A 370 8.22 11.58 12.99
C ALA A 370 7.34 11.98 11.79
N SER A 371 7.94 11.99 10.60
CA SER A 371 7.25 12.32 9.35
C SER A 371 6.29 11.21 8.92
N THR A 372 5.12 11.59 8.40
CA THR A 372 4.16 10.65 7.79
C THR A 372 4.73 9.92 6.57
N ARG A 373 5.84 10.41 5.99
CA ARG A 373 6.55 9.79 4.87
C ARG A 373 7.12 8.41 5.16
N PHE A 374 7.26 8.05 6.43
CA PHE A 374 7.67 6.71 6.84
C PHE A 374 6.58 5.63 6.65
N THR A 375 5.34 5.98 6.33
CA THR A 375 4.30 5.00 5.97
C THR A 375 4.58 4.43 4.57
N ASP A 376 5.54 3.55 4.48
CA ASP A 376 6.10 2.99 3.24
C ASP A 376 6.58 1.57 3.51
N GLY A 377 6.39 0.65 2.56
CA GLY A 377 6.76 -0.75 2.72
C GLY A 377 8.26 -0.96 2.91
N GLY A 378 9.11 -0.17 2.24
CA GLY A 378 10.56 -0.21 2.40
C GLY A 378 10.98 0.25 3.79
N GLU A 379 10.45 1.38 4.24
CA GLU A 379 10.73 1.95 5.56
C GLU A 379 10.22 1.05 6.71
N PHE A 380 9.13 0.31 6.50
CA PHE A 380 8.60 -0.67 7.47
C PHE A 380 9.29 -2.04 7.39
N GLY A 381 10.31 -2.20 6.52
CA GLY A 381 11.05 -3.45 6.38
C GLY A 381 10.29 -4.55 5.65
N LEU A 382 9.30 -4.21 4.84
CA LEU A 382 8.47 -5.16 4.07
C LEU A 382 9.05 -5.46 2.67
N GLY A 383 10.21 -4.87 2.32
CA GLY A 383 10.86 -4.96 1.01
C GLY A 383 10.09 -4.18 -0.06
N CYS A 384 9.04 -4.76 -0.61
CA CYS A 384 8.06 -4.09 -1.47
C CYS A 384 6.73 -3.91 -0.73
N GLU A 385 5.83 -3.08 -1.31
CA GLU A 385 4.47 -2.97 -0.79
C GLU A 385 3.42 -3.13 -1.90
N MET A 386 2.30 -3.73 -1.54
CA MET A 386 1.13 -3.82 -2.41
C MET A 386 0.29 -2.54 -2.39
N GLY A 387 0.61 -1.62 -1.51
CA GLY A 387 -0.05 -0.36 -1.23
C GLY A 387 -0.39 -0.20 0.23
N ILE A 388 -1.01 0.92 0.57
CA ILE A 388 -1.39 1.27 1.93
C ILE A 388 -2.90 1.23 2.04
N SER A 389 -3.43 0.38 2.92
CA SER A 389 -4.87 0.26 3.17
C SER A 389 -5.29 1.08 4.37
N THR A 390 -6.41 1.78 4.26
CA THR A 390 -7.02 2.52 5.36
C THR A 390 -8.23 1.80 5.98
N GLN A 391 -8.65 0.68 5.38
CA GLN A 391 -9.77 -0.11 5.90
C GLN A 391 -9.38 -0.91 7.14
N LYS A 392 -10.37 -1.28 7.96
CA LYS A 392 -10.15 -2.05 9.19
C LYS A 392 -10.21 -3.57 9.00
N LEU A 393 -10.82 -4.03 7.92
CA LEU A 393 -11.01 -5.46 7.66
C LEU A 393 -9.85 -6.00 6.85
N HIS A 394 -9.22 -7.06 7.36
CA HIS A 394 -8.07 -7.83 6.87
C HIS A 394 -6.75 -7.04 6.92
N ALA A 395 -6.46 -6.12 5.98
CA ALA A 395 -5.21 -5.37 5.92
C ALA A 395 -5.43 -3.90 6.27
N ARG A 396 -4.53 -3.32 7.08
CA ARG A 396 -4.51 -1.90 7.42
C ARG A 396 -3.07 -1.39 7.51
N GLY A 397 -2.76 -0.27 6.88
CA GLY A 397 -1.39 0.24 6.73
C GLY A 397 -0.70 -0.32 5.49
N PRO A 398 0.65 -0.22 5.42
CA PRO A 398 1.43 -0.82 4.34
C PRO A 398 1.20 -2.32 4.23
N MET A 399 0.91 -2.80 3.02
CA MET A 399 0.61 -4.21 2.78
C MET A 399 1.86 -4.93 2.23
N GLY A 400 2.42 -5.83 3.03
CA GLY A 400 3.50 -6.72 2.65
C GLY A 400 3.03 -8.17 2.46
N LEU A 401 3.92 -9.11 2.77
CA LEU A 401 3.66 -10.54 2.58
C LEU A 401 2.54 -11.09 3.47
N ALA A 402 2.44 -10.62 4.71
CA ALA A 402 1.46 -11.13 5.67
C ALA A 402 0.02 -10.83 5.22
N GLU A 403 -0.20 -9.65 4.65
CA GLU A 403 -1.51 -9.19 4.17
C GLU A 403 -1.95 -9.91 2.90
N LEU A 404 -1.02 -10.57 2.17
CA LEU A 404 -1.30 -11.42 1.01
C LEU A 404 -1.51 -12.90 1.37
N CYS A 405 -1.58 -13.19 2.67
CA CYS A 405 -1.89 -14.50 3.21
C CYS A 405 -3.22 -14.49 3.98
N SER A 406 -3.83 -15.67 4.05
CA SER A 406 -4.92 -15.96 4.96
C SER A 406 -4.45 -17.02 5.97
N TYR A 407 -5.35 -17.68 6.64
CA TYR A 407 -5.03 -18.76 7.56
C TYR A 407 -6.06 -19.89 7.48
N LYS A 408 -5.62 -21.08 7.87
CA LYS A 408 -6.50 -22.21 8.17
C LYS A 408 -6.19 -22.78 9.57
N TYR A 409 -7.12 -23.53 10.10
CA TYR A 409 -6.88 -24.29 11.33
C TYR A 409 -6.52 -25.72 10.99
N ILE A 410 -5.37 -26.18 11.49
CA ILE A 410 -4.96 -27.58 11.47
C ILE A 410 -5.19 -28.14 12.88
N ILE A 411 -5.97 -29.22 12.97
CA ILE A 411 -6.38 -29.77 14.24
C ILE A 411 -5.89 -31.21 14.33
N HIS A 412 -5.04 -31.48 15.33
CA HIS A 412 -4.51 -32.81 15.62
C HIS A 412 -5.22 -33.38 16.82
N GLY A 413 -5.76 -34.57 16.65
CA GLY A 413 -6.48 -35.32 17.68
C GLY A 413 -6.06 -36.79 17.72
N SER A 414 -6.58 -37.50 18.71
CA SER A 414 -6.38 -38.93 18.93
C SER A 414 -7.72 -39.63 19.21
N GLY A 415 -8.80 -39.21 18.49
CA GLY A 415 -10.13 -39.81 18.64
C GLY A 415 -11.12 -39.03 19.52
N GLN A 416 -10.83 -37.77 19.85
CA GLN A 416 -11.71 -36.90 20.62
C GLN A 416 -13.02 -36.65 19.87
N THR A 417 -14.17 -36.73 20.62
CA THR A 417 -15.48 -36.39 20.12
C THR A 417 -16.10 -35.21 20.86
N ARG A 418 -16.94 -34.41 20.18
CA ARG A 418 -17.62 -33.28 20.79
C ARG A 418 -18.78 -33.79 21.70
N GLY A 419 -18.77 -33.36 22.96
CA GLY A 419 -19.90 -33.67 23.89
C GLY A 419 -19.77 -34.98 24.66
N GLY A 420 -18.69 -35.73 24.49
CA GLY A 420 -18.61 -37.01 25.14
C GLY A 420 -17.49 -37.16 26.15
N SER A 421 -17.80 -37.49 27.42
CA SER A 421 -17.39 -38.84 27.82
C SER A 421 -18.24 -39.81 27.00
N ALA A 422 -17.63 -40.60 26.14
CA ALA A 422 -18.30 -41.71 25.55
C ALA A 422 -18.88 -42.54 26.69
N ALA A 423 -20.17 -42.50 26.88
CA ALA A 423 -20.83 -43.69 27.38
C ALA A 423 -20.40 -44.78 26.39
N LYS A 424 -19.37 -45.58 26.77
CA LYS A 424 -19.11 -46.83 26.10
C LYS A 424 -20.47 -47.50 26.06
N LEU A 425 -21.07 -47.60 24.86
CA LEU A 425 -22.09 -48.57 24.62
C LEU A 425 -21.46 -49.90 25.06
N GLN A 426 -21.75 -50.32 26.28
CA GLN A 426 -21.49 -51.67 26.72
C GLN A 426 -22.28 -52.50 25.75
N ASN A 427 -21.61 -53.21 24.88
CA ASN A 427 -22.19 -54.25 24.09
C ASN A 427 -22.94 -55.16 25.06
N PRO A 428 -24.29 -55.33 24.98
CA PRO A 428 -25.01 -56.34 25.72
C PRO A 428 -24.96 -57.62 24.90
N CYS A 429 -23.80 -58.25 24.84
CA CYS A 429 -23.64 -59.59 24.31
C CYS A 429 -22.46 -60.23 25.04
N ASN A 430 -22.78 -60.81 26.24
CA ASN A 430 -22.22 -62.03 26.78
C ASN A 430 -23.35 -62.77 27.51
#